data_bfe18ee676448aa1b70795fa31cc4c00
#
_entry.id   bfe18ee676448aa1b70795fa31cc4c00
#
_cell.length_a   1.000
_cell.length_b   1.000
_cell.length_c   1.000
_cell.angle_alpha   90.00
_cell.angle_beta   90.00
_cell.angle_gamma   90.00
#
_symmetry.space_group_name_H-M   'P 1'
#
loop_
_entity.id
_entity.type
_entity.pdbx_description
1 polymer ?
#
loop_
_entity_poly.entity_id
_entity_poly.type
_entity_poly.pdbx_seq_one_letter_code
_entity_poly.pdbx_strand_id
1 'polypeptide(L)'
;MTGERHMNDREVVAEWVESIKDQVSKYVDTDGRNAAQIVNNYDWTVKYTALDLLRDVGKHFSVNRMLARDVVARRLESGISYTEFSYVLLQSLDFYELHKRYGCTLQTGAQDQWGNITAGAEFIRKTTGDVVHGLVTPLITKADGTKYGKTESGTVWVDPELTSAYAFHQFFLNAEDSKVIEYLKIFSPRSREEIEDLARKTEEEPWRRAAQHCLADDLTDLVHGVEQRKAAEAAAQAIFGRGELRDLDERTVLSLSDELGAAHH
;
A
#
# COMPACT_ATOMS: atom_id res chain seq x y z
N MET A 1 14.18 19.61 7.50
CA MET A 1 12.86 20.04 7.02
C MET A 1 12.41 19.01 5.99
N THR A 2 11.39 18.24 6.28
CA THR A 2 10.70 17.48 5.23
C THR A 2 10.00 18.51 4.37
N GLY A 3 10.49 18.73 3.15
CA GLY A 3 9.99 19.76 2.24
C GLY A 3 8.50 19.59 1.97
N GLU A 4 7.82 20.70 1.70
CA GLU A 4 6.45 20.70 1.20
C GLU A 4 6.39 19.87 -0.08
N ARG A 5 5.38 18.99 -0.20
CA ARG A 5 5.22 18.15 -1.40
C ARG A 5 4.95 19.05 -2.60
N HIS A 6 5.69 18.85 -3.69
CA HIS A 6 5.40 19.53 -4.95
C HIS A 6 3.98 19.16 -5.42
N MET A 7 3.24 20.17 -5.86
CA MET A 7 1.96 19.95 -6.53
C MET A 7 2.25 19.46 -7.95
N ASN A 8 1.68 18.33 -8.30
CA ASN A 8 1.79 17.76 -9.63
C ASN A 8 0.72 18.36 -10.57
N ASP A 9 1.00 18.40 -11.84
CA ASP A 9 0.05 18.81 -12.87
C ASP A 9 -1.12 17.82 -12.96
N ARG A 10 -2.29 18.32 -13.37
CA ARG A 10 -3.53 17.51 -13.42
C ARG A 10 -3.42 16.34 -14.37
N GLU A 11 -2.73 16.54 -15.48
CA GLU A 11 -2.48 15.53 -16.51
C GLU A 11 -1.65 14.37 -15.94
N VAL A 12 -0.59 14.67 -15.21
CA VAL A 12 0.27 13.67 -14.55
C VAL A 12 -0.53 12.88 -13.49
N VAL A 13 -1.37 13.56 -12.72
CA VAL A 13 -2.24 12.89 -11.73
C VAL A 13 -3.25 11.99 -12.41
N ALA A 14 -3.82 12.41 -13.56
CA ALA A 14 -4.76 11.59 -14.32
C ALA A 14 -4.09 10.30 -14.85
N GLU A 15 -2.87 10.39 -15.38
CA GLU A 15 -2.09 9.22 -15.82
C GLU A 15 -1.83 8.25 -14.64
N TRP A 16 -1.47 8.77 -13.46
CA TRP A 16 -1.29 7.94 -12.28
C TRP A 16 -2.57 7.25 -11.81
N VAL A 17 -3.71 7.91 -11.91
CA VAL A 17 -5.01 7.31 -11.58
C VAL A 17 -5.29 6.11 -12.47
N GLU A 18 -5.07 6.22 -13.78
CA GLU A 18 -5.28 5.09 -14.70
C GLU A 18 -4.27 3.97 -14.45
N SER A 19 -3.00 4.28 -14.24
CA SER A 19 -1.98 3.28 -13.88
C SER A 19 -2.32 2.53 -12.59
N ILE A 20 -2.75 3.23 -11.53
CA ILE A 20 -3.18 2.60 -10.25
C ILE A 20 -4.42 1.74 -10.48
N LYS A 21 -5.38 2.21 -11.26
CA LYS A 21 -6.60 1.47 -11.60
C LYS A 21 -6.27 0.15 -12.31
N ASP A 22 -5.38 0.19 -13.30
CA ASP A 22 -4.95 -1.01 -14.03
C ASP A 22 -4.25 -2.02 -13.11
N GLN A 23 -3.41 -1.54 -12.19
CA GLN A 23 -2.73 -2.40 -11.22
C GLN A 23 -3.72 -3.02 -10.22
N VAL A 24 -4.61 -2.23 -9.63
CA VAL A 24 -5.59 -2.69 -8.63
C VAL A 24 -6.61 -3.65 -9.24
N SER A 25 -7.04 -3.42 -10.48
CA SER A 25 -8.01 -4.26 -11.19
C SER A 25 -7.55 -5.71 -11.38
N LYS A 26 -6.26 -6.01 -11.23
CA LYS A 26 -5.74 -7.38 -11.25
C LYS A 26 -6.06 -8.18 -9.98
N TYR A 27 -6.39 -7.50 -8.87
CA TYR A 27 -6.58 -8.11 -7.55
C TYR A 27 -8.01 -8.05 -7.05
N VAL A 28 -8.92 -7.39 -7.78
CA VAL A 28 -10.33 -7.26 -7.41
C VAL A 28 -11.22 -7.59 -8.60
N ASP A 29 -12.35 -8.24 -8.34
CA ASP A 29 -13.35 -8.49 -9.39
C ASP A 29 -14.03 -7.16 -9.76
N THR A 30 -13.91 -6.75 -11.02
CA THR A 30 -14.55 -5.54 -11.55
C THR A 30 -15.87 -5.83 -12.26
N ASP A 31 -16.24 -7.11 -12.37
CA ASP A 31 -17.46 -7.59 -13.00
C ASP A 31 -18.34 -8.38 -12.03
N GLY A 32 -19.62 -8.53 -12.36
CA GLY A 32 -20.56 -9.34 -11.60
C GLY A 32 -21.29 -8.59 -10.49
N ARG A 33 -21.97 -9.35 -9.61
CA ARG A 33 -22.88 -8.79 -8.59
C ARG A 33 -22.16 -7.97 -7.52
N ASN A 34 -20.95 -8.34 -7.17
CA ASN A 34 -20.14 -7.70 -6.14
C ASN A 34 -18.94 -6.97 -6.75
N ALA A 35 -19.08 -6.47 -7.97
CA ALA A 35 -18.02 -5.77 -8.69
C ALA A 35 -17.45 -4.61 -7.86
N ALA A 36 -16.12 -4.56 -7.77
CA ALA A 36 -15.41 -3.42 -7.21
C ALA A 36 -15.56 -2.21 -8.15
N GLN A 37 -15.81 -1.04 -7.57
CA GLN A 37 -15.88 0.22 -8.29
C GLN A 37 -14.67 1.08 -7.92
N ILE A 38 -13.82 1.36 -8.91
CA ILE A 38 -12.69 2.27 -8.74
C ILE A 38 -13.16 3.67 -9.14
N VAL A 39 -13.13 4.60 -8.20
CA VAL A 39 -13.65 5.96 -8.38
C VAL A 39 -12.54 6.99 -8.13
N ASN A 40 -12.62 8.12 -8.83
CA ASN A 40 -11.70 9.24 -8.66
C ASN A 40 -12.37 10.33 -7.82
N ASN A 41 -11.80 10.67 -6.67
CA ASN A 41 -12.32 11.72 -5.80
C ASN A 41 -12.26 13.13 -6.43
N TYR A 42 -11.47 13.32 -7.47
CA TYR A 42 -11.45 14.55 -8.24
C TYR A 42 -12.83 14.86 -8.86
N ASP A 43 -13.63 13.85 -9.21
CA ASP A 43 -14.94 14.00 -9.87
C ASP A 43 -15.95 14.79 -9.04
N TRP A 44 -15.80 14.78 -7.72
CA TRP A 44 -16.62 15.58 -6.82
C TRP A 44 -15.87 16.76 -6.23
N THR A 45 -14.59 16.62 -5.89
CA THR A 45 -13.82 17.66 -5.23
C THR A 45 -13.72 18.93 -6.10
N VAL A 46 -13.53 18.76 -7.41
CA VAL A 46 -13.45 19.87 -8.37
C VAL A 46 -14.70 20.75 -8.43
N LYS A 47 -15.85 20.21 -7.98
CA LYS A 47 -17.14 20.91 -8.01
C LYS A 47 -17.36 21.81 -6.78
N TYR A 48 -16.56 21.63 -5.73
CA TYR A 48 -16.61 22.46 -4.53
C TYR A 48 -15.76 23.71 -4.73
N THR A 49 -16.42 24.87 -4.65
CA THR A 49 -15.67 26.13 -4.54
C THR A 49 -15.04 26.26 -3.16
N ALA A 50 -14.07 27.15 -2.98
CA ALA A 50 -13.49 27.43 -1.67
C ALA A 50 -14.58 27.86 -0.64
N LEU A 51 -15.58 28.61 -1.07
CA LEU A 51 -16.69 29.03 -0.21
C LEU A 51 -17.60 27.86 0.17
N ASP A 52 -17.88 26.95 -0.77
CA ASP A 52 -18.68 25.75 -0.50
C ASP A 52 -17.95 24.83 0.50
N LEU A 53 -16.64 24.62 0.30
CA LEU A 53 -15.82 23.82 1.20
C LEU A 53 -15.83 24.38 2.62
N LEU A 54 -15.68 25.68 2.79
CA LEU A 54 -15.70 26.31 4.11
C LEU A 54 -17.09 26.32 4.74
N ARG A 55 -18.13 26.64 3.96
CA ARG A 55 -19.52 26.75 4.43
C ARG A 55 -20.15 25.40 4.73
N ASP A 56 -19.97 24.40 3.84
CA ASP A 56 -20.73 23.16 3.89
C ASP A 56 -19.97 22.02 4.56
N VAL A 57 -18.63 22.07 4.54
CA VAL A 57 -17.74 21.09 5.17
C VAL A 57 -17.06 21.69 6.40
N GLY A 58 -16.31 22.76 6.22
CA GLY A 58 -15.43 23.33 7.25
C GLY A 58 -16.13 23.68 8.56
N LYS A 59 -17.35 24.21 8.50
CA LYS A 59 -18.14 24.56 9.71
C LYS A 59 -18.39 23.39 10.67
N HIS A 60 -18.30 22.15 10.19
CA HIS A 60 -18.53 20.95 11.01
C HIS A 60 -17.28 20.49 11.76
N PHE A 61 -16.11 21.09 11.48
CA PHE A 61 -14.82 20.74 12.07
C PHE A 61 -14.37 21.80 13.08
N SER A 62 -14.14 21.35 14.33
CA SER A 62 -13.61 22.23 15.37
C SER A 62 -12.10 22.32 15.24
N VAL A 63 -11.56 23.53 15.12
CA VAL A 63 -10.12 23.80 15.08
C VAL A 63 -9.41 23.22 16.31
N ASN A 64 -9.99 23.36 17.50
CA ASN A 64 -9.40 22.82 18.73
C ASN A 64 -9.28 21.28 18.67
N ARG A 65 -10.25 20.58 18.13
CA ARG A 65 -10.19 19.12 17.93
C ARG A 65 -9.16 18.74 16.87
N MET A 66 -9.01 19.54 15.82
CA MET A 66 -8.00 19.29 14.78
C MET A 66 -6.59 19.48 15.33
N LEU A 67 -6.36 20.52 16.12
CA LEU A 67 -5.07 20.79 16.78
C LEU A 67 -4.70 19.72 17.82
N ALA A 68 -5.67 19.16 18.51
CA ALA A 68 -5.48 18.11 19.53
C ALA A 68 -5.12 16.73 18.96
N ARG A 69 -5.10 16.55 17.64
CA ARG A 69 -4.70 15.27 17.02
C ARG A 69 -3.20 15.08 17.16
N ASP A 70 -2.78 13.88 17.57
CA ASP A 70 -1.38 13.55 17.82
C ASP A 70 -0.45 13.86 16.62
N VAL A 71 -0.93 13.60 15.39
CA VAL A 71 -0.19 13.88 14.16
C VAL A 71 0.01 15.38 13.95
N VAL A 72 -1.00 16.20 14.28
CA VAL A 72 -0.94 17.66 14.18
C VAL A 72 -0.14 18.23 15.32
N ALA A 73 -0.43 17.81 16.56
CA ALA A 73 0.23 18.31 17.78
C ALA A 73 1.76 18.15 17.70
N ARG A 74 2.25 17.00 17.25
CA ARG A 74 3.68 16.74 17.05
C ARG A 74 4.34 17.64 16.02
N ARG A 75 3.59 18.21 15.09
CA ARG A 75 4.10 19.05 14.01
C ARG A 75 3.90 20.55 14.25
N LEU A 76 3.13 20.94 15.27
CA LEU A 76 2.91 22.37 15.57
C LEU A 76 4.21 23.13 15.85
N GLU A 77 5.18 22.48 16.53
CA GLU A 77 6.47 23.10 16.85
C GLU A 77 7.38 23.24 15.61
N SER A 78 7.32 22.28 14.69
CA SER A 78 8.13 22.29 13.46
C SER A 78 7.47 23.01 12.28
N GLY A 79 6.21 23.41 12.45
CA GLY A 79 5.36 23.99 11.42
C GLY A 79 4.57 22.95 10.63
N ILE A 80 3.33 23.29 10.31
CA ILE A 80 2.43 22.51 9.45
C ILE A 80 1.79 23.47 8.46
N SER A 81 1.76 23.10 7.17
CA SER A 81 1.08 23.91 6.17
C SER A 81 -0.44 23.83 6.35
N TYR A 82 -1.16 24.85 5.89
CA TYR A 82 -2.63 24.82 5.91
C TYR A 82 -3.18 23.66 5.09
N THR A 83 -2.53 23.32 3.99
CA THR A 83 -2.88 22.16 3.14
C THR A 83 -2.84 20.86 3.94
N GLU A 84 -1.75 20.59 4.65
CA GLU A 84 -1.63 19.39 5.49
C GLU A 84 -2.62 19.41 6.66
N PHE A 85 -2.83 20.55 7.28
CA PHE A 85 -3.79 20.72 8.37
C PHE A 85 -5.23 20.46 7.91
N SER A 86 -5.60 20.93 6.73
CA SER A 86 -6.95 20.80 6.17
C SER A 86 -7.23 19.45 5.50
N TYR A 87 -6.22 18.58 5.36
CA TYR A 87 -6.36 17.28 4.67
C TYR A 87 -7.51 16.43 5.21
N VAL A 88 -7.75 16.49 6.52
CA VAL A 88 -8.86 15.76 7.16
C VAL A 88 -10.23 16.17 6.63
N LEU A 89 -10.42 17.41 6.20
CA LEU A 89 -11.66 17.89 5.63
C LEU A 89 -11.90 17.23 4.27
N LEU A 90 -10.85 17.13 3.45
CA LEU A 90 -10.94 16.50 2.12
C LEU A 90 -11.26 15.01 2.24
N GLN A 91 -10.55 14.27 3.08
CA GLN A 91 -10.83 12.84 3.28
C GLN A 91 -12.22 12.60 3.89
N SER A 92 -12.71 13.50 4.76
CA SER A 92 -14.07 13.41 5.30
C SER A 92 -15.11 13.69 4.24
N LEU A 93 -14.85 14.64 3.34
CA LEU A 93 -15.69 14.91 2.17
C LEU A 93 -15.74 13.71 1.23
N ASP A 94 -14.61 13.04 0.99
CA ASP A 94 -14.55 11.82 0.18
C ASP A 94 -15.45 10.73 0.76
N PHE A 95 -15.38 10.48 2.07
CA PHE A 95 -16.25 9.48 2.70
C PHE A 95 -17.73 9.87 2.61
N TYR A 96 -18.07 11.15 2.79
CA TYR A 96 -19.42 11.66 2.61
C TYR A 96 -19.93 11.48 1.17
N GLU A 97 -19.14 11.82 0.17
CA GLU A 97 -19.51 11.66 -1.23
C GLU A 97 -19.66 10.18 -1.63
N LEU A 98 -18.77 9.30 -1.13
CA LEU A 98 -18.89 7.85 -1.28
C LEU A 98 -20.16 7.31 -0.63
N HIS A 99 -20.49 7.77 0.58
CA HIS A 99 -21.73 7.41 1.25
C HIS A 99 -22.96 7.86 0.45
N LYS A 100 -22.98 9.11 0.04
CA LYS A 100 -24.11 9.72 -0.67
C LYS A 100 -24.33 9.13 -2.06
N ARG A 101 -23.27 8.85 -2.82
CA ARG A 101 -23.34 8.41 -4.21
C ARG A 101 -23.45 6.90 -4.36
N TYR A 102 -22.75 6.16 -3.51
CA TYR A 102 -22.57 4.72 -3.64
C TYR A 102 -23.10 3.92 -2.44
N GLY A 103 -23.69 4.60 -1.44
CA GLY A 103 -24.16 3.92 -0.23
C GLY A 103 -23.04 3.33 0.63
N CYS A 104 -21.83 3.85 0.53
CA CYS A 104 -20.68 3.36 1.30
C CYS A 104 -20.93 3.60 2.81
N THR A 105 -20.90 2.53 3.61
CA THR A 105 -21.16 2.57 5.06
C THR A 105 -19.95 2.17 5.91
N LEU A 106 -18.86 1.73 5.28
CA LEU A 106 -17.63 1.32 5.96
C LEU A 106 -16.41 1.90 5.24
N GLN A 107 -15.54 2.61 5.98
CA GLN A 107 -14.23 3.00 5.51
C GLN A 107 -13.16 2.20 6.25
N THR A 108 -12.18 1.65 5.51
CA THR A 108 -11.07 0.89 6.09
C THR A 108 -9.74 1.60 5.84
N GLY A 109 -8.75 1.30 6.67
CA GLY A 109 -7.40 1.83 6.53
C GLY A 109 -6.45 1.24 7.56
N ALA A 110 -5.22 1.74 7.59
CA ALA A 110 -4.29 1.43 8.66
C ALA A 110 -4.52 2.35 9.88
N GLN A 111 -3.98 1.99 11.02
CA GLN A 111 -4.19 2.68 12.31
C GLN A 111 -3.86 4.18 12.24
N ASP A 112 -2.91 4.59 11.41
CA ASP A 112 -2.57 6.00 11.19
C ASP A 112 -3.73 6.81 10.55
N GLN A 113 -4.70 6.13 9.91
CA GLN A 113 -5.90 6.73 9.31
C GLN A 113 -7.09 6.86 10.26
N TRP A 114 -7.01 6.30 11.47
CA TRP A 114 -8.12 6.29 12.43
C TRP A 114 -8.76 7.67 12.65
N GLY A 115 -7.93 8.67 12.87
CA GLY A 115 -8.39 10.04 13.10
C GLY A 115 -9.13 10.65 11.90
N ASN A 116 -8.73 10.32 10.66
CA ASN A 116 -9.39 10.81 9.45
C ASN A 116 -10.72 10.06 9.21
N ILE A 117 -10.72 8.74 9.37
CA ILE A 117 -11.91 7.89 9.20
C ILE A 117 -13.00 8.28 10.19
N THR A 118 -12.66 8.45 11.46
CA THR A 118 -13.62 8.84 12.49
C THR A 118 -14.16 10.27 12.31
N ALA A 119 -13.33 11.19 11.78
CA ALA A 119 -13.81 12.53 11.43
C ALA A 119 -14.81 12.50 10.28
N GLY A 120 -14.58 11.66 9.26
CA GLY A 120 -15.51 11.44 8.16
C GLY A 120 -16.84 10.86 8.65
N ALA A 121 -16.78 9.84 9.51
CA ALA A 121 -17.98 9.25 10.11
C ALA A 121 -18.79 10.27 10.93
N GLU A 122 -18.10 11.12 11.73
CA GLU A 122 -18.77 12.19 12.47
C GLU A 122 -19.34 13.26 11.54
N PHE A 123 -18.67 13.58 10.44
CA PHE A 123 -19.17 14.53 9.45
C PHE A 123 -20.45 14.02 8.80
N ILE A 124 -20.51 12.76 8.35
CA ILE A 124 -21.70 12.12 7.81
C ILE A 124 -22.84 12.17 8.83
N ARG A 125 -22.61 11.75 10.07
CA ARG A 125 -23.61 11.77 11.13
C ARG A 125 -24.19 13.17 11.37
N LYS A 126 -23.35 14.21 11.33
CA LYS A 126 -23.80 15.61 11.54
C LYS A 126 -24.59 16.16 10.37
N THR A 127 -24.34 15.71 9.15
CA THR A 127 -24.95 16.26 7.94
C THR A 127 -26.17 15.50 7.45
N THR A 128 -26.17 14.17 7.61
CA THR A 128 -27.25 13.30 7.14
C THR A 128 -28.07 12.67 8.28
N GLY A 129 -27.49 12.54 9.46
CA GLY A 129 -28.04 11.75 10.56
C GLY A 129 -27.70 10.26 10.49
N ASP A 130 -27.08 9.79 9.40
CA ASP A 130 -26.76 8.39 9.18
C ASP A 130 -25.56 7.93 10.03
N VAL A 131 -25.50 6.62 10.30
CA VAL A 131 -24.40 5.98 11.00
C VAL A 131 -23.58 5.18 10.02
N VAL A 132 -22.29 5.48 9.96
CA VAL A 132 -21.29 4.75 9.18
C VAL A 132 -20.16 4.28 10.09
N HIS A 133 -19.34 3.34 9.61
CA HIS A 133 -18.36 2.63 10.41
C HIS A 133 -16.94 2.83 9.89
N GLY A 134 -15.97 2.70 10.79
CA GLY A 134 -14.54 2.66 10.47
C GLY A 134 -13.92 1.37 10.96
N LEU A 135 -13.04 0.79 10.17
CA LEU A 135 -12.22 -0.36 10.54
C LEU A 135 -10.75 -0.05 10.25
N VAL A 136 -9.89 -0.25 11.23
CA VAL A 136 -8.45 -0.09 11.01
C VAL A 136 -7.69 -1.35 11.39
N THR A 137 -6.64 -1.62 10.63
CA THR A 137 -5.66 -2.67 10.90
C THR A 137 -4.38 -2.07 11.49
N PRO A 138 -3.59 -2.84 12.24
CA PRO A 138 -2.24 -2.43 12.62
C PRO A 138 -1.41 -2.07 11.40
N LEU A 139 -0.47 -1.15 11.57
CA LEU A 139 0.49 -0.80 10.53
C LEU A 139 1.49 -1.95 10.37
N ILE A 140 1.70 -2.40 9.13
CA ILE A 140 2.71 -3.42 8.84
C ILE A 140 4.08 -2.77 8.88
N THR A 141 4.94 -3.28 9.77
CA THR A 141 6.28 -2.72 10.01
C THR A 141 7.35 -3.80 9.97
N LYS A 142 8.59 -3.41 9.66
CA LYS A 142 9.80 -4.21 9.90
C LYS A 142 10.04 -4.35 11.41
N ALA A 143 11.01 -5.18 11.81
CA ALA A 143 11.35 -5.35 13.23
C ALA A 143 11.87 -4.06 13.89
N ASP A 144 12.50 -3.18 13.13
CA ASP A 144 12.96 -1.86 13.58
C ASP A 144 11.83 -0.81 13.72
N GLY A 145 10.56 -1.20 13.41
CA GLY A 145 9.40 -0.31 13.46
C GLY A 145 9.20 0.58 12.23
N THR A 146 10.07 0.50 11.24
CA THR A 146 9.89 1.23 9.97
C THR A 146 8.79 0.59 9.13
N LYS A 147 8.17 1.38 8.23
CA LYS A 147 7.09 0.88 7.37
C LYS A 147 7.62 -0.22 6.43
N TYR A 148 6.90 -1.35 6.38
CA TYR A 148 7.18 -2.42 5.44
C TYR A 148 6.89 -1.98 3.99
N GLY A 149 7.61 -2.55 3.01
CA GLY A 149 7.48 -2.17 1.60
C GLY A 149 8.35 -0.97 1.18
N LYS A 150 9.11 -0.37 2.13
CA LYS A 150 10.15 0.63 1.82
C LYS A 150 11.54 0.05 2.06
N THR A 151 12.42 0.23 1.08
CA THR A 151 13.84 -0.16 1.13
C THR A 151 14.72 1.08 1.11
N GLU A 152 16.01 0.94 1.32
CA GLU A 152 16.99 2.03 1.15
C GLU A 152 17.02 2.54 -0.30
N SER A 153 16.77 1.64 -1.27
CA SER A 153 16.70 1.95 -2.71
C SER A 153 15.32 2.45 -3.17
N GLY A 154 14.30 2.47 -2.30
CA GLY A 154 12.96 2.99 -2.66
C GLY A 154 11.79 2.14 -2.18
N THR A 155 10.73 2.10 -2.97
CA THR A 155 9.50 1.35 -2.69
C THR A 155 9.47 0.08 -3.54
N VAL A 156 9.01 -1.03 -2.96
CA VAL A 156 8.70 -2.26 -3.72
C VAL A 156 7.32 -2.10 -4.36
N TRP A 157 7.28 -2.17 -5.68
CA TRP A 157 6.08 -1.97 -6.47
C TRP A 157 5.50 -3.30 -6.95
N VAL A 158 4.19 -3.34 -7.15
CA VAL A 158 3.51 -4.47 -7.80
C VAL A 158 3.58 -4.39 -9.34
N ASP A 159 4.04 -3.26 -9.87
CA ASP A 159 4.26 -3.06 -11.28
C ASP A 159 5.60 -3.70 -11.70
N PRO A 160 5.60 -4.64 -12.66
CA PRO A 160 6.82 -5.33 -13.09
C PRO A 160 7.82 -4.43 -13.82
N GLU A 161 7.39 -3.25 -14.32
CA GLU A 161 8.28 -2.28 -14.93
C GLU A 161 9.01 -1.42 -13.87
N LEU A 162 8.48 -1.35 -12.64
CA LEU A 162 9.08 -0.60 -11.53
C LEU A 162 9.84 -1.49 -10.54
N THR A 163 9.43 -2.74 -10.38
CA THR A 163 10.12 -3.75 -9.55
C THR A 163 10.06 -5.08 -10.25
N SER A 164 11.20 -5.60 -10.64
CA SER A 164 11.30 -6.90 -11.32
C SER A 164 10.80 -8.05 -10.43
N ALA A 165 10.40 -9.16 -11.04
CA ALA A 165 10.02 -10.36 -10.31
C ALA A 165 11.17 -10.87 -9.42
N TYR A 166 12.42 -10.71 -9.85
CA TYR A 166 13.59 -11.07 -9.07
C TYR A 166 13.71 -10.18 -7.81
N ALA A 167 13.72 -8.86 -7.96
CA ALA A 167 13.82 -7.93 -6.84
C ALA A 167 12.64 -8.09 -5.87
N PHE A 168 11.43 -8.27 -6.41
CA PHE A 168 10.23 -8.51 -5.63
C PHE A 168 10.35 -9.80 -4.81
N HIS A 169 10.75 -10.91 -5.42
CA HIS A 169 10.97 -12.18 -4.74
C HIS A 169 12.06 -12.06 -3.66
N GLN A 170 13.19 -11.44 -3.99
CA GLN A 170 14.30 -11.26 -3.04
C GLN A 170 13.90 -10.38 -1.84
N PHE A 171 13.07 -9.37 -2.06
CA PHE A 171 12.58 -8.52 -0.97
C PHE A 171 11.84 -9.35 0.10
N PHE A 172 10.91 -10.22 -0.32
CA PHE A 172 10.16 -11.05 0.60
C PHE A 172 10.97 -12.22 1.15
N LEU A 173 11.87 -12.77 0.33
CA LEU A 173 12.80 -13.80 0.79
C LEU A 173 13.71 -13.27 1.92
N ASN A 174 14.07 -12.00 1.92
CA ASN A 174 14.88 -11.36 2.95
C ASN A 174 14.08 -10.87 4.17
N ALA A 175 12.82 -11.29 4.33
CA ALA A 175 12.05 -10.99 5.53
C ALA A 175 12.73 -11.54 6.79
N GLU A 176 12.67 -10.78 7.87
CA GLU A 176 13.25 -11.15 9.16
C GLU A 176 12.50 -12.32 9.81
N ASP A 177 13.22 -13.24 10.45
CA ASP A 177 12.62 -14.41 11.13
C ASP A 177 11.57 -14.00 12.17
N SER A 178 11.80 -12.88 12.86
CA SER A 178 10.88 -12.32 13.85
C SER A 178 9.56 -11.80 13.27
N LYS A 179 9.50 -11.57 11.96
CA LYS A 179 8.35 -10.93 11.28
C LYS A 179 7.69 -11.81 10.21
N VAL A 180 8.39 -12.76 9.65
CA VAL A 180 7.93 -13.55 8.51
C VAL A 180 6.58 -14.24 8.76
N ILE A 181 6.34 -14.73 9.98
CA ILE A 181 5.07 -15.39 10.33
C ILE A 181 3.91 -14.37 10.40
N GLU A 182 4.18 -13.14 10.86
CA GLU A 182 3.20 -12.06 10.81
C GLU A 182 2.84 -11.73 9.34
N TYR A 183 3.84 -11.64 8.47
CA TYR A 183 3.62 -11.36 7.04
C TYR A 183 2.87 -12.49 6.33
N LEU A 184 3.17 -13.75 6.62
CA LEU A 184 2.40 -14.90 6.10
C LEU A 184 0.92 -14.83 6.49
N LYS A 185 0.61 -14.49 7.74
CA LYS A 185 -0.79 -14.33 8.20
C LYS A 185 -1.55 -13.22 7.48
N ILE A 186 -0.85 -12.21 6.96
CA ILE A 186 -1.46 -11.04 6.31
C ILE A 186 -1.56 -11.24 4.80
N PHE A 187 -0.51 -11.80 4.18
CA PHE A 187 -0.35 -11.76 2.73
C PHE A 187 -0.54 -13.12 2.04
N SER A 188 -0.31 -14.23 2.75
CA SER A 188 -0.36 -15.56 2.13
C SER A 188 -1.79 -16.14 2.13
N PRO A 189 -2.19 -16.86 1.07
CA PRO A 189 -3.46 -17.57 1.03
C PRO A 189 -3.45 -18.90 1.81
N ARG A 190 -2.36 -19.23 2.50
CA ARG A 190 -2.18 -20.49 3.21
C ARG A 190 -3.11 -20.60 4.41
N SER A 191 -3.48 -21.84 4.73
CA SER A 191 -4.29 -22.16 5.89
C SER A 191 -3.55 -21.84 7.22
N ARG A 192 -4.33 -21.73 8.28
CA ARG A 192 -3.77 -21.54 9.62
C ARG A 192 -2.78 -22.63 10.00
N GLU A 193 -3.12 -23.89 9.70
CA GLU A 193 -2.32 -25.07 10.02
C GLU A 193 -0.97 -25.05 9.29
N GLU A 194 -0.97 -24.63 8.02
CA GLU A 194 0.27 -24.49 7.23
C GLU A 194 1.17 -23.38 7.79
N ILE A 195 0.58 -22.25 8.21
CA ILE A 195 1.33 -21.15 8.81
C ILE A 195 1.89 -21.53 10.19
N GLU A 196 1.12 -22.28 10.99
CA GLU A 196 1.60 -22.79 12.28
C GLU A 196 2.75 -23.80 12.11
N ASP A 197 2.71 -24.65 11.07
CA ASP A 197 3.82 -25.57 10.73
C ASP A 197 5.07 -24.77 10.29
N LEU A 198 4.91 -23.73 9.47
CA LEU A 198 6.00 -22.85 9.07
C LEU A 198 6.59 -22.09 10.28
N ALA A 199 5.78 -21.67 11.25
CA ALA A 199 6.25 -21.04 12.48
C ALA A 199 7.14 -22.00 13.26
N ARG A 200 6.71 -23.25 13.46
CA ARG A 200 7.51 -24.28 14.13
C ARG A 200 8.83 -24.54 13.39
N LYS A 201 8.80 -24.66 12.06
CA LYS A 201 10.01 -24.86 11.24
C LYS A 201 10.96 -23.66 11.33
N THR A 202 10.45 -22.45 11.46
CA THR A 202 11.27 -21.24 11.64
C THR A 202 11.99 -21.24 12.99
N GLU A 203 11.37 -21.80 14.04
CA GLU A 203 11.98 -21.94 15.38
C GLU A 203 13.00 -23.08 15.42
N GLU A 204 12.68 -24.24 14.83
CA GLU A 204 13.51 -25.45 14.90
C GLU A 204 14.67 -25.44 13.92
N GLU A 205 14.44 -24.91 12.69
CA GLU A 205 15.40 -24.94 11.58
C GLU A 205 15.49 -23.58 10.85
N PRO A 206 15.82 -22.47 11.54
CA PRO A 206 15.79 -21.10 10.96
C PRO A 206 16.68 -20.97 9.70
N TRP A 207 17.77 -21.75 9.64
CA TRP A 207 18.69 -21.72 8.48
C TRP A 207 18.05 -22.18 7.16
N ARG A 208 16.95 -22.93 7.21
CA ARG A 208 16.22 -23.36 6.01
C ARG A 208 15.37 -22.26 5.40
N ARG A 209 15.04 -21.22 6.19
CA ARG A 209 14.23 -20.08 5.75
C ARG A 209 12.92 -20.50 5.06
N ALA A 210 12.29 -21.60 5.52
CA ALA A 210 11.12 -22.20 4.87
C ALA A 210 9.94 -21.21 4.81
N ALA A 211 9.73 -20.42 5.85
CA ALA A 211 8.68 -19.41 5.90
C ALA A 211 8.92 -18.27 4.91
N GLN A 212 10.19 -17.82 4.77
CA GLN A 212 10.55 -16.77 3.83
C GLN A 212 10.40 -17.23 2.37
N HIS A 213 10.81 -18.46 2.07
CA HIS A 213 10.58 -19.04 0.74
C HIS A 213 9.09 -19.10 0.42
N CYS A 214 8.27 -19.63 1.32
CA CYS A 214 6.82 -19.67 1.12
C CYS A 214 6.22 -18.27 0.92
N LEU A 215 6.63 -17.28 1.71
CA LEU A 215 6.14 -15.91 1.57
C LEU A 215 6.52 -15.30 0.22
N ALA A 216 7.80 -15.44 -0.18
CA ALA A 216 8.29 -14.93 -1.46
C ALA A 216 7.62 -15.59 -2.66
N ASP A 217 7.47 -16.91 -2.60
CA ASP A 217 6.84 -17.69 -3.67
C ASP A 217 5.37 -17.32 -3.83
N ASP A 218 4.58 -17.36 -2.73
CA ASP A 218 3.15 -17.06 -2.74
C ASP A 218 2.88 -15.64 -3.29
N LEU A 219 3.69 -14.65 -2.87
CA LEU A 219 3.47 -13.26 -3.30
C LEU A 219 3.97 -13.00 -4.71
N THR A 220 5.08 -13.64 -5.12
CA THR A 220 5.56 -13.50 -6.49
C THR A 220 4.63 -14.20 -7.47
N ASP A 221 4.07 -15.36 -7.11
CA ASP A 221 3.06 -16.03 -7.92
C ASP A 221 1.80 -15.17 -8.08
N LEU A 222 1.36 -14.51 -7.01
CA LEU A 222 0.19 -13.62 -7.04
C LEU A 222 0.40 -12.39 -7.93
N VAL A 223 1.58 -11.76 -7.86
CA VAL A 223 1.84 -10.46 -8.48
C VAL A 223 2.40 -10.59 -9.89
N HIS A 224 3.36 -11.48 -10.08
CA HIS A 224 4.11 -11.64 -11.33
C HIS A 224 3.77 -12.94 -12.08
N GLY A 225 3.15 -13.90 -11.41
CA GLY A 225 2.81 -15.20 -11.96
C GLY A 225 3.92 -16.25 -11.78
N VAL A 226 3.51 -17.52 -11.84
CA VAL A 226 4.35 -18.69 -11.57
C VAL A 226 5.60 -18.75 -12.46
N GLU A 227 5.47 -18.41 -13.74
CA GLU A 227 6.61 -18.48 -14.67
C GLU A 227 7.69 -17.43 -14.34
N GLN A 228 7.27 -16.23 -13.95
CA GLN A 228 8.21 -15.18 -13.54
C GLN A 228 8.88 -15.50 -12.21
N ARG A 229 8.17 -16.14 -11.28
CA ARG A 229 8.78 -16.64 -10.04
C ARG A 229 9.87 -17.67 -10.33
N LYS A 230 9.57 -18.66 -11.18
CA LYS A 230 10.59 -19.67 -11.57
C LYS A 230 11.80 -19.05 -12.24
N ALA A 231 11.60 -18.04 -13.09
CA ALA A 231 12.69 -17.30 -13.71
C ALA A 231 13.52 -16.54 -12.65
N ALA A 232 12.87 -15.91 -11.66
CA ALA A 232 13.53 -15.23 -10.55
C ALA A 232 14.36 -16.20 -9.68
N GLU A 233 13.81 -17.39 -9.38
CA GLU A 233 14.55 -18.43 -8.66
C GLU A 233 15.76 -18.95 -9.45
N ALA A 234 15.60 -19.21 -10.75
CA ALA A 234 16.70 -19.63 -11.63
C ALA A 234 17.79 -18.55 -11.70
N ALA A 235 17.39 -17.29 -11.79
CA ALA A 235 18.29 -16.14 -11.75
C ALA A 235 19.10 -16.08 -10.44
N ALA A 236 18.42 -16.24 -9.30
CA ALA A 236 19.09 -16.31 -8.00
C ALA A 236 20.12 -17.46 -7.95
N GLN A 237 19.74 -18.64 -8.44
CA GLN A 237 20.64 -19.80 -8.47
C GLN A 237 21.86 -19.53 -9.36
N ALA A 238 21.69 -18.91 -10.53
CA ALA A 238 22.79 -18.58 -11.44
C ALA A 238 23.77 -17.57 -10.83
N ILE A 239 23.27 -16.52 -10.17
CA ILE A 239 24.09 -15.51 -9.48
C ILE A 239 24.94 -16.16 -8.37
N PHE A 240 24.35 -17.06 -7.59
CA PHE A 240 25.03 -17.73 -6.48
C PHE A 240 25.82 -18.99 -6.89
N GLY A 241 26.08 -19.18 -8.19
CA GLY A 241 26.97 -20.24 -8.72
C GLY A 241 26.36 -21.64 -8.69
N ARG A 242 25.02 -21.76 -8.66
CA ARG A 242 24.26 -23.03 -8.69
C ARG A 242 23.52 -23.26 -10.01
N GLY A 243 23.68 -22.37 -10.99
CA GLY A 243 23.07 -22.40 -12.32
C GLY A 243 23.93 -21.67 -13.34
N GLU A 244 23.49 -21.67 -14.62
CA GLU A 244 24.20 -21.01 -15.71
C GLU A 244 23.42 -19.79 -16.18
N LEU A 245 24.05 -18.61 -16.25
CA LEU A 245 23.42 -17.36 -16.71
C LEU A 245 22.88 -17.46 -18.14
N ARG A 246 23.50 -18.33 -18.97
CA ARG A 246 23.08 -18.57 -20.36
C ARG A 246 21.71 -19.26 -20.48
N ASP A 247 21.22 -19.89 -19.41
CA ASP A 247 19.94 -20.61 -19.39
C ASP A 247 18.76 -19.67 -19.02
N LEU A 248 19.09 -18.41 -18.67
CA LEU A 248 18.10 -17.38 -18.37
C LEU A 248 17.59 -16.72 -19.67
N ASP A 249 16.31 -16.33 -19.68
CA ASP A 249 15.77 -15.53 -20.76
C ASP A 249 16.34 -14.10 -20.76
N GLU A 250 16.30 -13.46 -21.93
CA GLU A 250 16.87 -12.12 -22.14
C GLU A 250 16.30 -11.06 -21.17
N ARG A 251 15.00 -11.10 -20.92
CA ARG A 251 14.33 -10.16 -20.00
C ARG A 251 14.85 -10.29 -18.57
N THR A 252 15.01 -11.52 -18.11
CA THR A 252 15.55 -11.82 -16.78
C THR A 252 17.01 -11.36 -16.67
N VAL A 253 17.83 -11.59 -17.70
CA VAL A 253 19.23 -11.14 -17.72
C VAL A 253 19.34 -9.61 -17.69
N LEU A 254 18.52 -8.90 -18.48
CA LEU A 254 18.50 -7.45 -18.49
C LEU A 254 18.09 -6.89 -17.12
N SER A 255 17.03 -7.42 -16.53
CA SER A 255 16.57 -7.03 -15.20
C SER A 255 17.63 -7.22 -14.12
N LEU A 256 18.35 -8.34 -14.16
CA LEU A 256 19.50 -8.59 -13.26
C LEU A 256 20.64 -7.61 -13.48
N SER A 257 20.95 -7.30 -14.74
CA SER A 257 22.01 -6.34 -15.11
C SER A 257 21.72 -4.97 -14.50
N ASP A 258 20.48 -4.49 -14.62
CA ASP A 258 20.05 -3.21 -14.06
C ASP A 258 20.15 -3.18 -12.54
N GLU A 259 19.70 -4.25 -11.87
CA GLU A 259 19.73 -4.33 -10.41
C GLU A 259 21.13 -4.48 -9.83
N LEU A 260 22.01 -5.19 -10.52
CA LEU A 260 23.39 -5.37 -10.11
C LEU A 260 24.29 -4.19 -10.53
N GLY A 261 23.76 -3.22 -11.25
CA GLY A 261 24.52 -2.07 -11.76
C GLY A 261 25.57 -2.47 -12.79
N ALA A 262 25.33 -3.54 -13.54
CA ALA A 262 26.25 -4.01 -14.57
C ALA A 262 26.23 -3.04 -15.76
N ALA A 263 27.43 -2.82 -16.37
CA ALA A 263 27.52 -1.98 -17.56
C ALA A 263 26.87 -2.68 -18.76
N HIS A 264 25.95 -1.98 -19.41
CA HIS A 264 25.43 -2.39 -20.71
C HIS A 264 26.50 -2.08 -21.78
N HIS A 265 27.01 -3.09 -22.48
CA HIS A 265 27.93 -2.97 -23.60
C HIS A 265 27.25 -3.36 -24.90
#